data_1cf1d2b127464b344516f963b8d401ad
#
_entry.id   1cf1d2b127464b344516f963b8d401ad
#
_cell.length_a   1.000
_cell.length_b   1.000
_cell.length_c   1.000
_cell.angle_alpha   90.00
_cell.angle_beta   90.00
_cell.angle_gamma   90.00
#
_symmetry.space_group_name_H-M   'P 1'
#
loop_
_entity.id
_entity.type
_entity.pdbx_description
1 polymer ?
#
loop_
_entity_poly.entity_id
_entity_poly.type
_entity_poly.pdbx_seq_one_letter_code
_entity_poly.pdbx_strand_id
1 'polypeptide(L)'
;MKRKFVSNLILVLVLNFIIKPFYILGIDAEILKITELNNAGTYGTYFSLLSLSFVFNIFLDLGINNYNTRNIARDNNKIHRELNGNLSLKLALSFFYLLLLFTVGIIFSYNWYEIKWLTVIGFNQILVALILFMRSNLSALFLLKEDSFISVLDRVILILFCGYFLWAGTTNTLITIEFFILSQTLAYTLTLIICIAILKNKIHEFKLHWNIPFFKSTIQKSLPYALLIFLMSIYYYSDVVMIERMKNNYEAVSYAHGYRFFMAFNMVGYLFAGLLLPVFSKMIKEGNNVSPITWLSFRLIFLIAILICASIWPIKDELLFWRYEIIGDNLLHSSRTFGWLLLSFIAISCNYIFGTLLTANGSLKQLNIMAFTGVFINLFLNMILIPEYGSEGAAFASLITQLFTLFSQIIISYRQFHFQLFHVGGIQLFAFIILTCLTSYTIHYLNLFSTIWYINIITTLIVGGVFSLILRLVSIKDIFKLVKSHQNELI
;
A
#
# COMPACT_ATOMS: atom_id res chain seq x y z
N MET A 1 -27.19 15.65 -2.34
CA MET A 1 -26.40 14.41 -2.09
C MET A 1 -24.99 14.51 -2.68
N LYS A 2 -24.83 14.87 -3.93
CA LYS A 2 -23.55 14.89 -4.69
C LYS A 2 -22.45 15.76 -4.05
N ARG A 3 -22.73 17.02 -3.66
CA ARG A 3 -21.71 17.89 -3.00
C ARG A 3 -21.20 17.31 -1.68
N LYS A 4 -22.08 16.67 -0.89
CA LYS A 4 -21.69 15.99 0.37
C LYS A 4 -20.83 14.75 0.08
N PHE A 5 -21.11 13.99 -0.98
CA PHE A 5 -20.31 12.83 -1.37
C PHE A 5 -18.90 13.25 -1.79
N VAL A 6 -18.76 14.23 -2.68
CA VAL A 6 -17.45 14.74 -3.13
C VAL A 6 -16.65 15.33 -1.97
N SER A 7 -17.29 16.13 -1.10
CA SER A 7 -16.62 16.67 0.09
C SER A 7 -16.10 15.58 1.03
N ASN A 8 -16.87 14.52 1.25
CA ASN A 8 -16.47 13.40 2.09
C ASN A 8 -15.35 12.56 1.43
N LEU A 9 -15.40 12.37 0.11
CA LEU A 9 -14.32 11.68 -0.61
C LEU A 9 -13.00 12.45 -0.51
N ILE A 10 -13.03 13.77 -0.71
CA ILE A 10 -11.85 14.63 -0.53
C ILE A 10 -11.35 14.54 0.91
N LEU A 11 -12.24 14.55 1.89
CA LEU A 11 -11.87 14.41 3.30
C LEU A 11 -11.13 13.08 3.56
N VAL A 12 -11.66 11.95 3.06
CA VAL A 12 -10.98 10.63 3.16
C VAL A 12 -9.58 10.69 2.56
N LEU A 13 -9.46 11.26 1.36
CA LEU A 13 -8.18 11.34 0.64
C LEU A 13 -7.16 12.19 1.41
N VAL A 14 -7.56 13.39 1.85
CA VAL A 14 -6.68 14.30 2.60
C VAL A 14 -6.25 13.68 3.94
N LEU A 15 -7.18 13.13 4.70
CA LEU A 15 -6.87 12.48 5.99
C LEU A 15 -5.90 11.31 5.81
N ASN A 16 -6.16 10.43 4.83
CA ASN A 16 -5.27 9.30 4.59
C ASN A 16 -3.89 9.73 4.06
N PHE A 17 -3.83 10.78 3.24
CA PHE A 17 -2.56 11.30 2.69
C PHE A 17 -1.67 11.98 3.73
N ILE A 18 -2.25 12.57 4.77
CA ILE A 18 -1.49 13.21 5.85
C ILE A 18 -1.16 12.21 6.95
N ILE A 19 -2.17 11.50 7.47
CA ILE A 19 -2.03 10.70 8.69
C ILE A 19 -1.20 9.43 8.45
N LYS A 20 -1.41 8.73 7.33
CA LYS A 20 -0.69 7.48 7.10
C LYS A 20 0.81 7.66 6.80
N PRO A 21 1.25 8.58 5.93
CA PRO A 21 2.68 8.84 5.76
C PRO A 21 3.33 9.35 7.06
N PHE A 22 2.64 10.19 7.83
CA PHE A 22 3.14 10.63 9.13
C PHE A 22 3.28 9.46 10.11
N TYR A 23 2.32 8.54 10.15
CA TYR A 23 2.45 7.30 10.95
C TYR A 23 3.65 6.46 10.50
N ILE A 24 3.81 6.23 9.20
CA ILE A 24 4.88 5.39 8.65
C ILE A 24 6.26 6.01 8.92
N LEU A 25 6.44 7.29 8.60
CA LEU A 25 7.75 7.94 8.70
C LEU A 25 8.02 8.56 10.08
N GLY A 26 6.97 8.96 10.80
CA GLY A 26 7.09 9.56 12.14
C GLY A 26 7.14 8.51 13.25
N ILE A 27 6.17 7.60 13.30
CA ILE A 27 6.05 6.63 14.39
C ILE A 27 6.77 5.32 14.07
N ASP A 28 6.39 4.63 13.00
CA ASP A 28 6.90 3.30 12.67
C ASP A 28 8.41 3.31 12.38
N ALA A 29 8.89 4.30 11.65
CA ALA A 29 10.31 4.48 11.39
C ALA A 29 11.11 4.91 12.65
N GLU A 30 10.49 5.62 13.63
CA GLU A 30 11.13 5.93 14.91
C GLU A 30 11.23 4.69 15.82
N ILE A 31 10.17 3.89 15.86
CA ILE A 31 10.20 2.59 16.54
C ILE A 31 11.30 1.69 15.95
N LEU A 32 11.41 1.63 14.60
CA LEU A 32 12.50 0.90 13.95
C LEU A 32 13.86 1.37 14.47
N LYS A 33 14.12 2.68 14.43
CA LYS A 33 15.38 3.27 14.90
C LYS A 33 15.69 2.89 16.35
N ILE A 34 14.75 3.12 17.26
CA ILE A 34 14.98 2.90 18.70
C ILE A 34 15.14 1.41 19.02
N THR A 35 14.32 0.54 18.44
CA THR A 35 14.41 -0.90 18.70
C THR A 35 15.70 -1.50 18.17
N GLU A 36 16.20 -1.03 17.04
CA GLU A 36 17.50 -1.48 16.50
C GLU A 36 18.68 -0.94 17.31
N LEU A 37 18.60 0.27 17.84
CA LEU A 37 19.63 0.80 18.75
C LEU A 37 19.67 0.02 20.08
N ASN A 38 18.52 -0.42 20.59
CA ASN A 38 18.43 -1.18 21.84
C ASN A 38 18.84 -2.65 21.66
N ASN A 39 18.39 -3.29 20.58
CA ASN A 39 18.66 -4.70 20.29
C ASN A 39 18.58 -4.95 18.77
N ALA A 40 19.74 -5.01 18.16
CA ALA A 40 19.88 -5.12 16.72
C ALA A 40 19.25 -6.40 16.15
N GLY A 41 18.56 -6.28 15.01
CA GLY A 41 17.84 -7.35 14.32
C GLY A 41 16.41 -7.61 14.82
N THR A 42 15.98 -6.96 15.92
CA THR A 42 14.64 -7.17 16.51
C THR A 42 13.53 -6.69 15.61
N TYR A 43 13.70 -5.50 14.99
CA TYR A 43 12.72 -4.98 14.06
C TYR A 43 12.66 -5.81 12.77
N GLY A 44 13.79 -6.36 12.32
CA GLY A 44 13.83 -7.27 11.16
C GLY A 44 12.98 -8.50 11.38
N THR A 45 13.08 -9.15 12.54
CA THR A 45 12.21 -10.26 12.93
C THR A 45 10.74 -9.86 12.94
N TYR A 46 10.39 -8.75 13.60
CA TYR A 46 9.00 -8.23 13.58
C TYR A 46 8.51 -8.00 12.15
N PHE A 47 9.32 -7.37 11.30
CA PHE A 47 8.92 -7.05 9.93
C PHE A 47 8.72 -8.30 9.08
N SER A 48 9.52 -9.35 9.30
CA SER A 48 9.33 -10.66 8.68
C SER A 48 8.03 -11.33 9.14
N LEU A 49 7.77 -11.39 10.45
CA LEU A 49 6.53 -11.97 11.00
C LEU A 49 5.29 -11.21 10.53
N LEU A 50 5.35 -9.87 10.49
CA LEU A 50 4.29 -9.01 9.96
C LEU A 50 4.06 -9.28 8.47
N SER A 51 5.13 -9.39 7.68
CA SER A 51 5.05 -9.68 6.24
C SER A 51 4.46 -11.05 5.98
N LEU A 52 4.87 -12.07 6.75
CA LEU A 52 4.27 -13.41 6.69
C LEU A 52 2.77 -13.36 6.99
N SER A 53 2.36 -12.58 7.99
CA SER A 53 0.94 -12.40 8.31
C SER A 53 0.15 -11.77 7.16
N PHE A 54 0.76 -10.84 6.43
CA PHE A 54 0.15 -10.21 5.25
C PHE A 54 0.05 -11.14 4.03
N VAL A 55 1.00 -12.04 3.82
CA VAL A 55 0.91 -13.05 2.74
C VAL A 55 -0.40 -13.83 2.84
N PHE A 56 -0.79 -14.21 4.05
CA PHE A 56 -1.99 -14.99 4.30
C PHE A 56 -3.25 -14.18 4.63
N ASN A 57 -3.16 -12.84 4.66
CA ASN A 57 -4.27 -11.96 5.05
C ASN A 57 -5.53 -12.13 4.18
N ILE A 58 -5.38 -12.60 2.94
CA ILE A 58 -6.51 -12.88 2.06
C ILE A 58 -7.51 -13.88 2.67
N PHE A 59 -7.05 -14.82 3.50
CA PHE A 59 -7.93 -15.80 4.17
C PHE A 59 -8.86 -15.12 5.18
N LEU A 60 -8.58 -13.91 5.64
CA LEU A 60 -9.47 -13.13 6.50
C LEU A 60 -10.62 -12.44 5.74
N ASP A 61 -10.51 -12.30 4.42
CA ASP A 61 -11.52 -11.58 3.65
C ASP A 61 -12.12 -12.36 2.48
N LEU A 62 -11.32 -13.07 1.70
CA LEU A 62 -11.72 -13.77 0.48
C LEU A 62 -12.58 -12.91 -0.47
N GLY A 63 -12.43 -11.58 -0.43
CA GLY A 63 -13.23 -10.63 -1.23
C GLY A 63 -14.63 -10.34 -0.69
N ILE A 64 -14.94 -10.83 0.53
CA ILE A 64 -16.27 -10.69 1.17
C ILE A 64 -16.64 -9.21 1.36
N ASN A 65 -15.71 -8.34 1.72
CA ASN A 65 -15.99 -6.92 1.94
C ASN A 65 -16.59 -6.25 0.68
N ASN A 66 -16.02 -6.50 -0.48
CA ASN A 66 -16.51 -5.95 -1.76
C ASN A 66 -17.88 -6.52 -2.13
N TYR A 67 -18.06 -7.84 -1.95
CA TYR A 67 -19.33 -8.50 -2.18
C TYR A 67 -20.43 -7.96 -1.26
N ASN A 68 -20.15 -7.83 0.02
CA ASN A 68 -21.05 -7.31 1.05
C ASN A 68 -21.49 -5.87 0.76
N THR A 69 -20.52 -4.97 0.50
CA THR A 69 -20.82 -3.57 0.15
C THR A 69 -21.75 -3.46 -1.06
N ARG A 70 -21.48 -4.24 -2.11
CA ARG A 70 -22.32 -4.26 -3.32
C ARG A 70 -23.74 -4.75 -3.06
N ASN A 71 -23.90 -5.82 -2.27
CA ASN A 71 -25.21 -6.43 -2.01
C ASN A 71 -26.08 -5.53 -1.16
N ILE A 72 -25.53 -4.94 -0.09
CA ILE A 72 -26.26 -4.06 0.81
C ILE A 72 -26.60 -2.73 0.11
N ALA A 73 -25.67 -2.16 -0.66
CA ALA A 73 -25.94 -0.92 -1.42
C ALA A 73 -27.04 -1.08 -2.48
N ARG A 74 -27.28 -2.30 -2.98
CA ARG A 74 -28.38 -2.60 -3.90
C ARG A 74 -29.73 -2.78 -3.20
N ASP A 75 -29.71 -3.28 -1.98
CA ASP A 75 -30.91 -3.58 -1.21
C ASP A 75 -30.60 -3.50 0.30
N ASN A 76 -30.90 -2.35 0.87
CA ASN A 76 -30.61 -2.07 2.30
C ASN A 76 -31.35 -3.01 3.25
N ASN A 77 -32.45 -3.65 2.82
CA ASN A 77 -33.19 -4.59 3.67
C ASN A 77 -32.38 -5.87 3.96
N LYS A 78 -31.36 -6.17 3.15
CA LYS A 78 -30.49 -7.33 3.33
C LYS A 78 -29.44 -7.14 4.42
N ILE A 79 -29.27 -5.93 4.98
CA ILE A 79 -28.18 -5.61 5.89
C ILE A 79 -28.09 -6.58 7.08
N HIS A 80 -29.20 -6.89 7.72
CA HIS A 80 -29.22 -7.80 8.88
C HIS A 80 -28.74 -9.21 8.53
N ARG A 81 -29.19 -9.73 7.38
CA ARG A 81 -28.79 -11.06 6.89
C ARG A 81 -27.34 -11.11 6.46
N GLU A 82 -26.92 -10.15 5.62
CA GLU A 82 -25.55 -10.09 5.11
C GLU A 82 -24.55 -9.80 6.22
N LEU A 83 -24.82 -8.84 7.12
CA LEU A 83 -23.96 -8.52 8.25
C LEU A 83 -23.78 -9.73 9.18
N ASN A 84 -24.86 -10.32 9.64
CA ASN A 84 -24.81 -11.41 10.63
C ASN A 84 -24.20 -12.70 10.03
N GLY A 85 -24.56 -13.05 8.79
CA GLY A 85 -24.00 -14.19 8.09
C GLY A 85 -22.51 -14.03 7.76
N ASN A 86 -22.12 -12.86 7.21
CA ASN A 86 -20.72 -12.59 6.87
C ASN A 86 -19.85 -12.40 8.11
N LEU A 87 -20.38 -11.87 9.22
CA LEU A 87 -19.67 -11.81 10.50
C LEU A 87 -19.31 -13.20 11.02
N SER A 88 -20.28 -14.13 11.01
CA SER A 88 -20.04 -15.52 11.42
C SER A 88 -19.01 -16.20 10.51
N LEU A 89 -19.08 -15.98 9.20
CA LEU A 89 -18.11 -16.50 8.24
C LEU A 89 -16.70 -15.93 8.50
N LYS A 90 -16.57 -14.63 8.77
CA LYS A 90 -15.28 -14.00 9.07
C LYS A 90 -14.67 -14.51 10.38
N LEU A 91 -15.46 -14.80 11.39
CA LEU A 91 -14.95 -15.42 12.62
C LEU A 91 -14.42 -16.85 12.35
N ALA A 92 -15.11 -17.65 11.51
CA ALA A 92 -14.60 -18.96 11.10
C ALA A 92 -13.28 -18.84 10.30
N LEU A 93 -13.22 -17.91 9.36
CA LEU A 93 -12.01 -17.63 8.58
C LEU A 93 -10.86 -17.12 9.46
N SER A 94 -11.15 -16.33 10.50
CA SER A 94 -10.17 -15.83 11.46
C SER A 94 -9.53 -16.99 12.26
N PHE A 95 -10.32 -17.97 12.67
CA PHE A 95 -9.80 -19.15 13.34
C PHE A 95 -8.90 -19.98 12.39
N PHE A 96 -9.36 -20.20 11.16
CA PHE A 96 -8.56 -20.88 10.14
C PHE A 96 -7.25 -20.16 9.85
N TYR A 97 -7.28 -18.83 9.75
CA TYR A 97 -6.10 -18.01 9.51
C TYR A 97 -5.06 -18.13 10.64
N LEU A 98 -5.46 -18.09 11.92
CA LEU A 98 -4.53 -18.29 13.03
C LEU A 98 -3.92 -19.69 13.03
N LEU A 99 -4.73 -20.71 12.76
CA LEU A 99 -4.25 -22.08 12.64
C LEU A 99 -3.21 -22.22 11.52
N LEU A 100 -3.48 -21.57 10.38
CA LEU A 100 -2.58 -21.58 9.24
C LEU A 100 -1.26 -20.83 9.57
N LEU A 101 -1.32 -19.64 10.19
CA LEU A 101 -0.11 -18.94 10.62
C LEU A 101 0.71 -19.74 11.61
N PHE A 102 0.07 -20.36 12.59
CA PHE A 102 0.74 -21.21 13.56
C PHE A 102 1.45 -22.39 12.87
N THR A 103 0.76 -23.08 11.96
CA THR A 103 1.31 -24.21 11.21
C THR A 103 2.51 -23.78 10.35
N VAL A 104 2.38 -22.66 9.63
CA VAL A 104 3.46 -22.11 8.80
C VAL A 104 4.63 -21.65 9.65
N GLY A 105 4.37 -21.09 10.84
CA GLY A 105 5.41 -20.71 11.79
C GLY A 105 6.26 -21.93 12.22
N ILE A 106 5.63 -23.08 12.47
CA ILE A 106 6.34 -24.34 12.78
C ILE A 106 7.15 -24.83 11.56
N ILE A 107 6.55 -24.83 10.37
CA ILE A 107 7.21 -25.28 9.13
C ILE A 107 8.46 -24.45 8.84
N PHE A 108 8.42 -23.14 9.09
CA PHE A 108 9.54 -22.24 8.90
C PHE A 108 10.52 -22.25 10.08
N SER A 109 10.34 -23.16 11.04
CA SER A 109 11.22 -23.35 12.21
C SER A 109 11.40 -22.08 13.05
N TYR A 110 10.32 -21.27 13.17
CA TYR A 110 10.30 -20.16 14.12
C TYR A 110 10.35 -20.69 15.55
N ASN A 111 11.10 -20.02 16.43
CA ASN A 111 11.15 -20.36 17.85
C ASN A 111 9.85 -19.97 18.57
N TRP A 112 9.64 -20.47 19.81
CA TRP A 112 8.39 -20.23 20.55
C TRP A 112 8.15 -18.75 20.86
N TYR A 113 9.18 -17.95 21.02
CA TYR A 113 9.06 -16.49 21.19
C TYR A 113 8.53 -15.84 19.92
N GLU A 114 9.05 -16.20 18.75
CA GLU A 114 8.60 -15.71 17.45
C GLU A 114 7.16 -16.16 17.13
N ILE A 115 6.82 -17.43 17.42
CA ILE A 115 5.46 -17.97 17.24
C ILE A 115 4.46 -17.22 18.12
N LYS A 116 4.82 -16.92 19.38
CA LYS A 116 3.98 -16.11 20.26
C LYS A 116 3.66 -14.76 19.60
N TRP A 117 4.67 -14.04 19.12
CA TRP A 117 4.46 -12.72 18.52
C TRP A 117 3.80 -12.79 17.15
N LEU A 118 4.07 -13.82 16.35
CA LEU A 118 3.33 -14.10 15.11
C LEU A 118 1.83 -14.27 15.39
N THR A 119 1.47 -14.96 16.48
CA THR A 119 0.07 -15.14 16.89
C THR A 119 -0.58 -13.81 17.28
N VAL A 120 0.11 -12.95 18.05
CA VAL A 120 -0.40 -11.62 18.40
C VAL A 120 -0.52 -10.71 17.17
N ILE A 121 0.47 -10.72 16.29
CA ILE A 121 0.42 -10.00 15.01
C ILE A 121 -0.76 -10.53 14.16
N GLY A 122 -0.94 -11.85 14.09
CA GLY A 122 -2.08 -12.47 13.41
C GLY A 122 -3.42 -12.02 14.01
N PHE A 123 -3.52 -11.93 15.34
CA PHE A 123 -4.70 -11.39 16.02
C PHE A 123 -4.94 -9.91 15.64
N ASN A 124 -3.88 -9.11 15.54
CA ASN A 124 -3.97 -7.73 15.06
C ASN A 124 -4.53 -7.66 13.62
N GLN A 125 -4.12 -8.58 12.73
CA GLN A 125 -4.69 -8.66 11.37
C GLN A 125 -6.19 -9.03 11.39
N ILE A 126 -6.62 -9.88 12.32
CA ILE A 126 -8.06 -10.19 12.51
C ILE A 126 -8.83 -8.92 12.92
N LEU A 127 -8.31 -8.16 13.88
CA LEU A 127 -8.94 -6.89 14.29
C LEU A 127 -9.06 -5.92 13.11
N VAL A 128 -8.00 -5.76 12.31
CA VAL A 128 -8.01 -4.93 11.10
C VAL A 128 -9.03 -5.45 10.08
N ALA A 129 -9.10 -6.76 9.85
CA ALA A 129 -10.06 -7.36 8.91
C ALA A 129 -11.52 -7.16 9.37
N LEU A 130 -11.79 -7.22 10.69
CA LEU A 130 -13.10 -6.91 11.26
C LEU A 130 -13.44 -5.41 11.15
N ILE A 131 -12.47 -4.52 11.38
CA ILE A 131 -12.66 -3.07 11.17
C ILE A 131 -13.03 -2.80 9.70
N LEU A 132 -12.28 -3.38 8.74
CA LEU A 132 -12.57 -3.23 7.31
C LEU A 132 -13.95 -3.79 6.94
N PHE A 133 -14.37 -4.90 7.54
CA PHE A 133 -15.71 -5.44 7.36
C PHE A 133 -16.79 -4.51 7.91
N MET A 134 -16.63 -3.96 9.12
CA MET A 134 -17.59 -2.99 9.68
C MET A 134 -17.65 -1.73 8.81
N ARG A 135 -16.51 -1.24 8.34
CA ARG A 135 -16.42 -0.11 7.41
C ARG A 135 -17.13 -0.40 6.09
N SER A 136 -17.04 -1.62 5.55
CA SER A 136 -17.75 -2.02 4.33
C SER A 136 -19.29 -1.87 4.49
N ASN A 137 -19.82 -2.11 5.68
CA ASN A 137 -21.24 -1.91 6.00
C ASN A 137 -21.59 -0.41 6.13
N LEU A 138 -20.70 0.41 6.75
CA LEU A 138 -20.90 1.87 6.82
C LEU A 138 -20.92 2.50 5.43
N SER A 139 -20.00 2.12 4.59
CA SER A 139 -19.93 2.54 3.18
C SER A 139 -21.17 2.13 2.39
N ALA A 140 -21.67 0.91 2.60
CA ALA A 140 -22.87 0.40 1.96
C ALA A 140 -24.13 1.17 2.39
N LEU A 141 -24.17 1.66 3.64
CA LEU A 141 -25.24 2.52 4.17
C LEU A 141 -25.05 4.00 3.81
N PHE A 142 -24.07 4.37 3.00
CA PHE A 142 -23.71 5.75 2.66
C PHE A 142 -23.34 6.63 3.86
N LEU A 143 -22.87 6.02 4.96
CA LEU A 143 -22.33 6.71 6.14
C LEU A 143 -20.87 7.11 5.90
N LEU A 144 -20.65 7.93 4.89
CA LEU A 144 -19.31 8.21 4.37
C LEU A 144 -18.44 9.05 5.31
N LYS A 145 -19.05 9.88 6.16
CA LYS A 145 -18.29 10.68 7.16
C LYS A 145 -17.70 9.78 8.23
N GLU A 146 -18.53 8.89 8.77
CA GLU A 146 -18.18 7.92 9.79
C GLU A 146 -17.11 6.97 9.25
N ASP A 147 -17.27 6.45 8.05
CA ASP A 147 -16.26 5.62 7.38
C ASP A 147 -14.94 6.37 7.18
N SER A 148 -14.99 7.65 6.76
CA SER A 148 -13.80 8.51 6.60
C SER A 148 -13.01 8.66 7.90
N PHE A 149 -13.71 8.94 8.99
CA PHE A 149 -13.09 9.09 10.31
C PHE A 149 -12.45 7.78 10.79
N ILE A 150 -13.19 6.66 10.69
CA ILE A 150 -12.69 5.35 11.12
C ILE A 150 -11.49 4.91 10.26
N SER A 151 -11.41 5.34 9.00
CA SER A 151 -10.33 4.95 8.06
C SER A 151 -8.92 5.32 8.51
N VAL A 152 -8.81 6.25 9.44
CA VAL A 152 -7.55 6.76 9.99
C VAL A 152 -7.46 6.69 11.50
N LEU A 153 -8.55 6.32 12.18
CA LEU A 153 -8.68 6.37 13.64
C LEU A 153 -7.62 5.50 14.34
N ASP A 154 -7.39 4.31 13.85
CA ASP A 154 -6.35 3.40 14.35
C ASP A 154 -4.96 4.04 14.29
N ARG A 155 -4.66 4.74 13.22
CA ARG A 155 -3.36 5.44 13.03
C ARG A 155 -3.27 6.68 13.94
N VAL A 156 -4.36 7.41 14.10
CA VAL A 156 -4.42 8.54 15.04
C VAL A 156 -4.17 8.07 16.47
N ILE A 157 -4.82 7.00 16.91
CA ILE A 157 -4.60 6.42 18.25
C ILE A 157 -3.13 6.00 18.41
N LEU A 158 -2.54 5.33 17.42
CA LEU A 158 -1.12 4.94 17.46
C LEU A 158 -0.18 6.14 17.50
N ILE A 159 -0.46 7.19 16.71
CA ILE A 159 0.34 8.43 16.72
C ILE A 159 0.30 9.08 18.10
N LEU A 160 -0.88 9.18 18.70
CA LEU A 160 -1.04 9.80 20.00
C LEU A 160 -0.40 8.96 21.12
N PHE A 161 -0.66 7.65 21.11
CA PHE A 161 -0.17 6.75 22.15
C PHE A 161 1.33 6.52 22.05
N CYS A 162 1.83 6.05 20.91
CA CYS A 162 3.28 5.85 20.73
C CYS A 162 4.05 7.18 20.72
N GLY A 163 3.48 8.24 20.11
CA GLY A 163 4.09 9.57 20.11
C GLY A 163 4.26 10.16 21.50
N TYR A 164 3.33 9.91 22.40
CA TYR A 164 3.50 10.32 23.80
C TYR A 164 4.77 9.68 24.42
N PHE A 165 4.95 8.37 24.28
CA PHE A 165 6.14 7.69 24.83
C PHE A 165 7.44 8.08 24.08
N LEU A 166 7.36 8.32 22.77
CA LEU A 166 8.52 8.70 21.97
C LEU A 166 9.02 10.12 22.27
N TRP A 167 8.10 11.07 22.55
CA TRP A 167 8.44 12.50 22.62
C TRP A 167 8.26 13.13 23.99
N ALA A 168 7.62 12.45 24.95
CA ALA A 168 7.41 13.00 26.32
C ALA A 168 8.61 12.81 27.27
N GLY A 169 9.78 12.42 26.75
CA GLY A 169 11.01 12.27 27.54
C GLY A 169 11.04 11.04 28.45
N THR A 170 10.17 10.06 28.23
CA THR A 170 10.26 8.74 28.87
C THR A 170 11.52 8.01 28.37
N THR A 171 12.15 7.23 29.26
CA THR A 171 13.36 6.50 28.92
C THR A 171 13.15 5.60 27.70
N ASN A 172 14.00 5.70 26.67
CA ASN A 172 13.95 4.87 25.44
C ASN A 172 13.96 3.35 25.72
N THR A 173 14.32 2.93 26.95
CA THR A 173 14.30 1.53 27.39
C THR A 173 12.90 0.90 27.48
N LEU A 174 11.82 1.71 27.54
CA LEU A 174 10.45 1.23 27.55
C LEU A 174 9.92 0.94 26.13
N ILE A 175 10.59 1.44 25.10
CA ILE A 175 10.15 1.31 23.71
C ILE A 175 10.79 0.05 23.13
N THR A 176 10.07 -1.05 23.25
CA THR A 176 10.42 -2.34 22.66
C THR A 176 9.49 -2.69 21.52
N ILE A 177 9.85 -3.72 20.73
CA ILE A 177 8.98 -4.19 19.65
C ILE A 177 7.67 -4.78 20.20
N GLU A 178 7.72 -5.40 21.37
CA GLU A 178 6.55 -5.95 22.07
C GLU A 178 5.59 -4.83 22.48
N PHE A 179 6.11 -3.73 23.00
CA PHE A 179 5.33 -2.53 23.30
C PHE A 179 4.60 -2.04 22.05
N PHE A 180 5.30 -2.00 20.91
CA PHE A 180 4.71 -1.56 19.66
C PHE A 180 3.60 -2.49 19.16
N ILE A 181 3.82 -3.81 19.20
CA ILE A 181 2.81 -4.81 18.80
C ILE A 181 1.56 -4.70 19.70
N LEU A 182 1.73 -4.55 21.01
CA LEU A 182 0.63 -4.41 21.95
C LEU A 182 -0.09 -3.06 21.80
N SER A 183 0.66 -1.99 21.48
CA SER A 183 0.06 -0.67 21.15
C SER A 183 -0.84 -0.76 19.92
N GLN A 184 -0.44 -1.54 18.90
CA GLN A 184 -1.27 -1.83 17.74
C GLN A 184 -2.54 -2.60 18.14
N THR A 185 -2.41 -3.61 19.03
CA THR A 185 -3.56 -4.36 19.53
C THR A 185 -4.56 -3.43 20.24
N LEU A 186 -4.07 -2.54 21.09
CA LEU A 186 -4.91 -1.54 21.78
C LEU A 186 -5.63 -0.63 20.77
N ALA A 187 -4.88 -0.05 19.82
CA ALA A 187 -5.43 0.89 18.84
C ALA A 187 -6.51 0.24 17.97
N TYR A 188 -6.24 -0.97 17.45
CA TYR A 188 -7.21 -1.70 16.62
C TYR A 188 -8.44 -2.13 17.43
N THR A 189 -8.26 -2.57 18.69
CA THR A 189 -9.38 -2.93 19.57
C THR A 189 -10.27 -1.72 19.84
N LEU A 190 -9.71 -0.58 20.22
CA LEU A 190 -10.47 0.66 20.43
C LEU A 190 -11.20 1.10 19.15
N THR A 191 -10.52 1.05 18.01
CA THR A 191 -11.13 1.39 16.71
C THR A 191 -12.30 0.45 16.39
N LEU A 192 -12.15 -0.85 16.63
CA LEU A 192 -13.20 -1.84 16.40
C LEU A 192 -14.42 -1.59 17.32
N ILE A 193 -14.18 -1.30 18.60
CA ILE A 193 -15.25 -0.98 19.57
C ILE A 193 -16.04 0.26 19.11
N ILE A 194 -15.34 1.33 18.70
CA ILE A 194 -15.97 2.55 18.19
C ILE A 194 -16.77 2.24 16.91
N CYS A 195 -16.22 1.43 16.01
CA CYS A 195 -16.89 1.05 14.77
C CYS A 195 -18.19 0.26 15.05
N ILE A 196 -18.14 -0.70 15.97
CA ILE A 196 -19.31 -1.48 16.42
C ILE A 196 -20.35 -0.56 17.08
N ALA A 197 -19.92 0.38 17.94
CA ALA A 197 -20.81 1.32 18.60
C ALA A 197 -21.57 2.22 17.59
N ILE A 198 -20.88 2.72 16.56
CA ILE A 198 -21.51 3.52 15.50
C ILE A 198 -22.52 2.67 14.70
N LEU A 199 -22.16 1.43 14.34
CA LEU A 199 -23.07 0.54 13.63
C LEU A 199 -24.27 0.11 14.49
N LYS A 200 -24.08 -0.18 15.77
CA LYS A 200 -25.16 -0.59 16.69
C LYS A 200 -26.26 0.47 16.80
N ASN A 201 -25.91 1.74 16.71
CA ASN A 201 -26.89 2.84 16.70
C ASN A 201 -27.76 2.86 15.43
N LYS A 202 -27.37 2.13 14.37
CA LYS A 202 -28.09 2.04 13.08
C LYS A 202 -28.72 0.66 12.84
N ILE A 203 -28.14 -0.38 13.46
CA ILE A 203 -28.54 -1.78 13.28
C ILE A 203 -28.75 -2.37 14.67
N HIS A 204 -30.02 -2.58 15.05
CA HIS A 204 -30.37 -2.95 16.42
C HIS A 204 -29.99 -4.37 16.84
N GLU A 205 -29.67 -5.26 15.92
CA GLU A 205 -29.37 -6.67 16.25
C GLU A 205 -28.11 -7.18 15.56
N PHE A 206 -27.11 -7.53 16.38
CA PHE A 206 -25.97 -8.35 16.00
C PHE A 206 -26.19 -9.78 16.49
N LYS A 207 -26.50 -10.71 15.58
CA LYS A 207 -26.67 -12.14 15.90
C LYS A 207 -25.73 -12.96 15.02
N LEU A 208 -24.98 -13.85 15.65
CA LEU A 208 -24.19 -14.83 14.88
C LEU A 208 -25.15 -15.83 14.24
N HIS A 209 -25.04 -15.96 12.91
CA HIS A 209 -25.87 -16.88 12.15
C HIS A 209 -24.99 -17.85 11.33
N TRP A 210 -24.89 -19.09 11.82
CA TRP A 210 -24.12 -20.15 11.19
C TRP A 210 -24.95 -20.82 10.11
N ASN A 211 -24.62 -20.56 8.83
CA ASN A 211 -25.32 -21.13 7.69
C ASN A 211 -24.31 -21.55 6.60
N ILE A 212 -23.99 -22.84 6.56
CA ILE A 212 -23.00 -23.40 5.62
C ILE A 212 -23.37 -23.13 4.14
N PRO A 213 -24.62 -23.32 3.68
CA PRO A 213 -25.04 -22.95 2.33
C PRO A 213 -24.78 -21.47 2.00
N PHE A 214 -25.06 -20.54 2.93
CA PHE A 214 -24.76 -19.12 2.78
C PHE A 214 -23.25 -18.88 2.65
N PHE A 215 -22.43 -19.52 3.50
CA PHE A 215 -20.97 -19.40 3.48
C PHE A 215 -20.40 -19.85 2.12
N LYS A 216 -20.80 -21.04 1.65
CA LYS A 216 -20.38 -21.57 0.35
C LYS A 216 -20.76 -20.64 -0.81
N SER A 217 -22.00 -20.13 -0.82
CA SER A 217 -22.45 -19.20 -1.86
C SER A 217 -21.66 -17.88 -1.85
N THR A 218 -21.37 -17.35 -0.65
CA THR A 218 -20.60 -16.09 -0.52
C THR A 218 -19.17 -16.28 -1.01
N ILE A 219 -18.47 -17.34 -0.57
CA ILE A 219 -17.09 -17.63 -0.98
C ILE A 219 -17.02 -17.83 -2.50
N GLN A 220 -17.90 -18.63 -3.09
CA GLN A 220 -17.89 -18.87 -4.54
C GLN A 220 -18.03 -17.60 -5.36
N LYS A 221 -18.81 -16.63 -4.90
CA LYS A 221 -19.03 -15.35 -5.59
C LYS A 221 -17.88 -14.36 -5.41
N SER A 222 -17.11 -14.47 -4.33
CA SER A 222 -15.99 -13.57 -4.02
C SER A 222 -14.62 -14.10 -4.46
N LEU A 223 -14.47 -15.42 -4.62
CA LEU A 223 -13.21 -16.12 -4.90
C LEU A 223 -12.42 -15.61 -6.12
N PRO A 224 -13.04 -15.23 -7.27
CA PRO A 224 -12.27 -14.77 -8.43
C PRO A 224 -11.39 -13.52 -8.16
N TYR A 225 -11.83 -12.64 -7.25
CA TYR A 225 -11.05 -11.48 -6.82
C TYR A 225 -10.01 -11.85 -5.76
N ALA A 226 -10.32 -12.84 -4.92
CA ALA A 226 -9.44 -13.30 -3.86
C ALA A 226 -8.12 -13.86 -4.42
N LEU A 227 -8.16 -14.61 -5.52
CA LEU A 227 -6.97 -15.19 -6.13
C LEU A 227 -5.96 -14.10 -6.58
N LEU A 228 -6.45 -13.05 -7.22
CA LEU A 228 -5.59 -11.92 -7.64
C LEU A 228 -4.90 -11.27 -6.44
N ILE A 229 -5.69 -10.97 -5.39
CA ILE A 229 -5.17 -10.33 -4.17
C ILE A 229 -4.14 -11.24 -3.49
N PHE A 230 -4.40 -12.55 -3.43
CA PHE A 230 -3.46 -13.52 -2.84
C PHE A 230 -2.13 -13.57 -3.60
N LEU A 231 -2.17 -13.71 -4.91
CA LEU A 231 -0.96 -13.72 -5.73
C LEU A 231 -0.17 -12.41 -5.59
N MET A 232 -0.87 -11.27 -5.58
CA MET A 232 -0.22 -9.98 -5.35
C MET A 232 0.40 -9.89 -3.95
N SER A 233 -0.25 -10.41 -2.91
CA SER A 233 0.28 -10.42 -1.55
C SER A 233 1.58 -11.23 -1.44
N ILE A 234 1.68 -12.35 -2.16
CA ILE A 234 2.91 -13.15 -2.16
C ILE A 234 4.09 -12.30 -2.64
N TYR A 235 4.05 -11.74 -3.84
CA TYR A 235 5.21 -11.01 -4.34
C TYR A 235 5.44 -9.63 -3.69
N TYR A 236 4.46 -9.10 -2.94
CA TYR A 236 4.67 -7.88 -2.16
C TYR A 236 5.34 -8.11 -0.81
N TYR A 237 5.10 -9.27 -0.20
CA TYR A 237 5.48 -9.50 1.19
C TYR A 237 6.45 -10.66 1.37
N SER A 238 6.67 -11.53 0.36
CA SER A 238 7.60 -12.66 0.47
C SER A 238 9.06 -12.23 0.59
N ASP A 239 9.44 -11.08 -0.01
CA ASP A 239 10.82 -10.59 -0.01
C ASP A 239 11.41 -10.56 1.40
N VAL A 240 10.71 -9.93 2.35
CA VAL A 240 11.18 -9.75 3.73
C VAL A 240 11.29 -11.09 4.46
N VAL A 241 10.31 -11.99 4.25
CA VAL A 241 10.32 -13.32 4.85
C VAL A 241 11.49 -14.15 4.32
N MET A 242 11.73 -14.07 3.00
CA MET A 242 12.86 -14.77 2.37
C MET A 242 14.22 -14.18 2.81
N ILE A 243 14.35 -12.87 2.90
CA ILE A 243 15.56 -12.21 3.40
C ILE A 243 15.89 -12.72 4.82
N GLU A 244 14.91 -12.68 5.71
CA GLU A 244 15.09 -13.08 7.10
C GLU A 244 15.45 -14.58 7.22
N ARG A 245 14.78 -15.45 6.45
CA ARG A 245 15.03 -16.90 6.50
C ARG A 245 16.29 -17.35 5.75
N MET A 246 16.68 -16.68 4.67
CA MET A 246 17.82 -17.09 3.82
C MET A 246 19.12 -16.39 4.20
N LYS A 247 19.05 -15.24 4.87
CA LYS A 247 20.23 -14.48 5.35
C LYS A 247 20.17 -14.31 6.86
N ASN A 248 19.55 -13.22 7.31
CA ASN A 248 19.41 -12.89 8.73
C ASN A 248 18.49 -11.70 8.96
N ASN A 249 18.24 -11.40 10.23
CA ASN A 249 17.37 -10.30 10.65
C ASN A 249 17.93 -8.92 10.29
N TYR A 250 19.25 -8.73 10.27
CA TYR A 250 19.91 -7.46 9.94
C TYR A 250 19.65 -7.05 8.48
N GLU A 251 19.64 -8.03 7.57
CA GLU A 251 19.29 -7.80 6.18
C GLU A 251 17.82 -7.38 6.03
N ALA A 252 16.93 -7.97 6.83
CA ALA A 252 15.53 -7.55 6.86
C ALA A 252 15.37 -6.11 7.39
N VAL A 253 16.21 -5.67 8.34
CA VAL A 253 16.27 -4.27 8.81
C VAL A 253 16.77 -3.35 7.69
N SER A 254 17.84 -3.72 6.99
CA SER A 254 18.37 -2.94 5.86
C SER A 254 17.33 -2.74 4.77
N TYR A 255 16.52 -3.76 4.49
CA TYR A 255 15.37 -3.64 3.59
C TYR A 255 14.30 -2.71 4.16
N ALA A 256 13.99 -2.82 5.46
CA ALA A 256 12.96 -2.01 6.12
C ALA A 256 13.27 -0.51 6.08
N HIS A 257 14.56 -0.10 6.20
CA HIS A 257 14.96 1.31 6.13
C HIS A 257 14.43 1.99 4.85
N GLY A 258 14.68 1.42 3.69
CA GLY A 258 14.19 1.95 2.41
C GLY A 258 12.69 1.71 2.19
N TYR A 259 12.19 0.55 2.64
CA TYR A 259 10.81 0.14 2.43
C TYR A 259 9.79 1.07 3.12
N ARG A 260 10.12 1.71 4.25
CA ARG A 260 9.25 2.69 4.91
C ARG A 260 9.01 3.93 4.03
N PHE A 261 10.04 4.44 3.39
CA PHE A 261 9.91 5.52 2.41
C PHE A 261 9.10 5.07 1.18
N PHE A 262 9.43 3.89 0.64
CA PHE A 262 8.68 3.29 -0.47
C PHE A 262 7.18 3.17 -0.16
N MET A 263 6.80 2.69 1.03
CA MET A 263 5.40 2.60 1.47
C MET A 263 4.73 3.97 1.53
N ALA A 264 5.40 4.99 2.07
CA ALA A 264 4.86 6.34 2.16
C ALA A 264 4.61 6.93 0.78
N PHE A 265 5.55 6.79 -0.16
CA PHE A 265 5.40 7.28 -1.55
C PHE A 265 4.31 6.51 -2.31
N ASN A 266 4.21 5.22 -2.07
CA ASN A 266 3.24 4.34 -2.75
C ASN A 266 1.77 4.72 -2.46
N MET A 267 1.51 5.48 -1.38
CA MET A 267 0.19 6.04 -1.09
C MET A 267 -0.34 6.91 -2.23
N VAL A 268 0.54 7.59 -2.99
CA VAL A 268 0.13 8.42 -4.15
C VAL A 268 -0.54 7.54 -5.21
N GLY A 269 0.10 6.44 -5.59
CA GLY A 269 -0.45 5.50 -6.58
C GLY A 269 -1.77 4.87 -6.14
N TYR A 270 -1.85 4.48 -4.87
CA TYR A 270 -3.07 3.93 -4.28
C TYR A 270 -4.26 4.91 -4.34
N LEU A 271 -4.02 6.20 -4.10
CA LEU A 271 -5.05 7.24 -4.20
C LEU A 271 -5.54 7.40 -5.64
N PHE A 272 -4.62 7.41 -6.61
CA PHE A 272 -4.99 7.44 -8.03
C PHE A 272 -5.87 6.25 -8.42
N ALA A 273 -5.51 5.04 -7.99
CA ALA A 273 -6.30 3.84 -8.26
C ALA A 273 -7.72 3.94 -7.69
N GLY A 274 -7.86 4.43 -6.45
CA GLY A 274 -9.14 4.62 -5.80
C GLY A 274 -10.07 5.62 -6.53
N LEU A 275 -9.49 6.68 -7.10
CA LEU A 275 -10.23 7.68 -7.89
C LEU A 275 -10.59 7.16 -9.29
N LEU A 276 -9.68 6.43 -9.94
CA LEU A 276 -9.85 6.02 -11.33
C LEU A 276 -10.76 4.81 -11.50
N LEU A 277 -10.83 3.91 -10.53
CA LEU A 277 -11.63 2.68 -10.64
C LEU A 277 -13.11 2.96 -10.98
N PRO A 278 -13.84 3.84 -10.27
CA PRO A 278 -15.24 4.15 -10.64
C PRO A 278 -15.36 4.86 -11.99
N VAL A 279 -14.41 5.72 -12.33
CA VAL A 279 -14.38 6.46 -13.61
C VAL A 279 -14.22 5.49 -14.78
N PHE A 280 -13.22 4.61 -14.73
CA PHE A 280 -13.02 3.59 -15.76
C PHE A 280 -14.22 2.65 -15.88
N SER A 281 -14.78 2.20 -14.75
CA SER A 281 -15.94 1.31 -14.75
C SER A 281 -17.16 1.93 -15.42
N LYS A 282 -17.40 3.24 -15.19
CA LYS A 282 -18.49 3.98 -15.84
C LYS A 282 -18.24 4.15 -17.33
N MET A 283 -17.06 4.64 -17.72
CA MET A 283 -16.72 4.87 -19.13
C MET A 283 -16.79 3.58 -19.97
N ILE A 284 -16.27 2.46 -19.41
CA ILE A 284 -16.34 1.15 -20.09
C ILE A 284 -17.79 0.71 -20.28
N LYS A 285 -18.64 0.88 -19.24
CA LYS A 285 -20.07 0.53 -19.31
C LYS A 285 -20.82 1.35 -20.36
N GLU A 286 -20.45 2.61 -20.53
CA GLU A 286 -21.07 3.55 -21.50
C GLU A 286 -20.46 3.43 -22.91
N GLY A 287 -19.44 2.58 -23.10
CA GLY A 287 -18.74 2.45 -24.40
C GLY A 287 -17.84 3.64 -24.73
N ASN A 288 -17.53 4.50 -23.77
CA ASN A 288 -16.69 5.68 -23.97
C ASN A 288 -15.21 5.33 -24.11
N ASN A 289 -14.47 6.12 -24.89
CA ASN A 289 -13.03 5.94 -25.07
C ASN A 289 -12.24 6.26 -23.80
N VAL A 290 -11.66 5.24 -23.18
CA VAL A 290 -10.85 5.35 -21.94
C VAL A 290 -9.42 5.84 -22.19
N SER A 291 -8.93 5.82 -23.44
CA SER A 291 -7.53 6.11 -23.79
C SER A 291 -7.06 7.50 -23.30
N PRO A 292 -7.80 8.61 -23.51
CA PRO A 292 -7.33 9.94 -23.11
C PRO A 292 -7.10 10.07 -21.60
N ILE A 293 -8.03 9.52 -20.79
CA ILE A 293 -7.92 9.61 -19.33
C ILE A 293 -6.84 8.67 -18.79
N THR A 294 -6.68 7.49 -19.39
CA THR A 294 -5.59 6.55 -19.02
C THR A 294 -4.23 7.17 -19.25
N TRP A 295 -4.00 7.78 -20.42
CA TRP A 295 -2.73 8.42 -20.75
C TRP A 295 -2.46 9.68 -19.95
N LEU A 296 -3.49 10.47 -19.64
CA LEU A 296 -3.34 11.63 -18.78
C LEU A 296 -2.95 11.21 -17.36
N SER A 297 -3.64 10.21 -16.80
CA SER A 297 -3.36 9.68 -15.46
C SER A 297 -1.98 9.03 -15.39
N PHE A 298 -1.59 8.27 -16.43
CA PHE A 298 -0.25 7.69 -16.53
C PHE A 298 0.83 8.79 -16.53
N ARG A 299 0.69 9.82 -17.37
CA ARG A 299 1.65 10.93 -17.40
C ARG A 299 1.78 11.61 -16.06
N LEU A 300 0.66 11.93 -15.40
CA LEU A 300 0.67 12.59 -14.10
C LEU A 300 1.41 11.77 -13.04
N ILE A 301 1.07 10.48 -12.89
CA ILE A 301 1.70 9.65 -11.87
C ILE A 301 3.15 9.35 -12.19
N PHE A 302 3.49 9.16 -13.48
CA PHE A 302 4.86 8.96 -13.92
C PHE A 302 5.74 10.18 -13.62
N LEU A 303 5.26 11.40 -13.91
CA LEU A 303 5.97 12.64 -13.60
C LEU A 303 6.20 12.78 -12.09
N ILE A 304 5.18 12.53 -11.28
CA ILE A 304 5.31 12.57 -9.81
C ILE A 304 6.33 11.53 -9.32
N ALA A 305 6.28 10.31 -9.85
CA ALA A 305 7.21 9.27 -9.47
C ALA A 305 8.67 9.60 -9.85
N ILE A 306 8.90 10.11 -11.06
CA ILE A 306 10.23 10.57 -11.50
C ILE A 306 10.72 11.73 -10.64
N LEU A 307 9.87 12.72 -10.33
CA LEU A 307 10.23 13.85 -9.48
C LEU A 307 10.67 13.38 -8.09
N ILE A 308 9.91 12.48 -7.46
CA ILE A 308 10.25 11.92 -6.15
C ILE A 308 11.58 11.15 -6.24
N CYS A 309 11.73 10.26 -7.21
CA CYS A 309 12.95 9.46 -7.36
C CYS A 309 14.17 10.33 -7.66
N ALA A 310 14.07 11.26 -8.60
CA ALA A 310 15.18 12.13 -8.95
C ALA A 310 15.58 13.05 -7.80
N SER A 311 14.63 13.57 -7.01
CA SER A 311 14.94 14.42 -5.87
C SER A 311 15.60 13.69 -4.71
N ILE A 312 15.31 12.38 -4.54
CA ILE A 312 15.82 11.59 -3.42
C ILE A 312 17.10 10.83 -3.77
N TRP A 313 17.26 10.43 -5.03
CA TRP A 313 18.38 9.60 -5.45
C TRP A 313 19.76 10.11 -5.04
N PRO A 314 20.14 11.37 -5.25
CA PRO A 314 21.47 11.85 -4.87
C PRO A 314 21.66 12.01 -3.37
N ILE A 315 20.59 12.17 -2.59
CA ILE A 315 20.62 12.43 -1.15
C ILE A 315 20.14 11.23 -0.31
N LYS A 316 20.03 10.05 -0.90
CA LYS A 316 19.48 8.87 -0.20
C LYS A 316 20.29 8.46 1.03
N ASP A 317 21.61 8.68 1.00
CA ASP A 317 22.52 8.39 2.10
C ASP A 317 22.26 9.35 3.27
N GLU A 318 22.19 10.66 3.00
CA GLU A 318 21.90 11.69 3.99
C GLU A 318 20.50 11.51 4.57
N LEU A 319 19.53 11.11 3.75
CA LEU A 319 18.16 10.88 4.18
C LEU A 319 18.06 9.68 5.15
N LEU A 320 18.76 8.58 4.85
CA LEU A 320 18.83 7.42 5.71
C LEU A 320 19.61 7.70 6.99
N PHE A 321 20.74 8.40 6.89
CA PHE A 321 21.50 8.85 8.07
C PHE A 321 20.63 9.76 8.96
N TRP A 322 20.00 10.77 8.40
CA TRP A 322 19.13 11.67 9.16
C TRP A 322 18.00 10.92 9.89
N ARG A 323 17.43 9.90 9.22
CA ARG A 323 16.26 9.22 9.77
C ARG A 323 16.62 8.12 10.77
N TYR A 324 17.67 7.37 10.53
CA TYR A 324 18.00 6.16 11.27
C TYR A 324 19.36 6.21 12.00
N GLU A 325 20.17 7.25 11.78
CA GLU A 325 21.51 7.42 12.36
C GLU A 325 22.47 6.26 12.05
N ILE A 326 22.24 5.55 10.95
CA ILE A 326 23.12 4.48 10.48
C ILE A 326 24.36 5.07 9.76
N ILE A 327 25.51 4.43 9.93
CA ILE A 327 26.80 4.88 9.39
C ILE A 327 27.58 3.72 8.74
N GLY A 328 28.64 4.04 8.01
CA GLY A 328 29.57 3.07 7.44
C GLY A 328 28.94 2.15 6.41
N ASP A 329 29.36 0.89 6.39
CA ASP A 329 28.92 -0.11 5.40
C ASP A 329 27.40 -0.41 5.50
N ASN A 330 26.83 -0.34 6.69
CA ASN A 330 25.38 -0.52 6.89
C ASN A 330 24.58 0.58 6.21
N LEU A 331 25.06 1.83 6.23
CA LEU A 331 24.44 2.94 5.50
C LEU A 331 24.51 2.68 3.99
N LEU A 332 25.67 2.35 3.46
CA LEU A 332 25.88 2.12 2.03
C LEU A 332 25.01 0.96 1.53
N HIS A 333 24.92 -0.12 2.29
CA HIS A 333 24.11 -1.29 1.94
C HIS A 333 22.60 -0.96 1.95
N SER A 334 22.11 -0.32 3.02
CA SER A 334 20.72 0.14 3.11
C SER A 334 20.38 1.14 2.02
N SER A 335 21.32 2.01 1.66
CA SER A 335 21.16 3.01 0.60
C SER A 335 21.07 2.40 -0.79
N ARG A 336 21.86 1.37 -1.11
CA ARG A 336 21.75 0.62 -2.36
C ARG A 336 20.41 -0.09 -2.46
N THR A 337 19.99 -0.75 -1.38
CA THR A 337 18.67 -1.39 -1.28
C THR A 337 17.55 -0.36 -1.52
N PHE A 338 17.64 0.81 -0.87
CA PHE A 338 16.68 1.89 -1.06
C PHE A 338 16.66 2.42 -2.50
N GLY A 339 17.83 2.51 -3.16
CA GLY A 339 17.91 2.90 -4.57
C GLY A 339 17.09 1.97 -5.48
N TRP A 340 17.21 0.65 -5.34
CA TRP A 340 16.40 -0.29 -6.11
C TRP A 340 14.89 -0.18 -5.79
N LEU A 341 14.52 0.06 -4.54
CA LEU A 341 13.14 0.30 -4.14
C LEU A 341 12.58 1.60 -4.73
N LEU A 342 13.38 2.67 -4.84
CA LEU A 342 12.99 3.92 -5.51
C LEU A 342 12.70 3.69 -6.99
N LEU A 343 13.50 2.90 -7.70
CA LEU A 343 13.22 2.54 -9.08
C LEU A 343 11.95 1.67 -9.19
N SER A 344 11.76 0.74 -8.25
CA SER A 344 10.54 -0.07 -8.16
C SER A 344 9.30 0.79 -7.95
N PHE A 345 9.42 1.90 -7.22
CA PHE A 345 8.32 2.84 -6.99
C PHE A 345 7.82 3.48 -8.29
N ILE A 346 8.69 3.75 -9.27
CA ILE A 346 8.26 4.26 -10.59
C ILE A 346 7.36 3.23 -11.28
N ALA A 347 7.79 1.98 -11.33
CA ALA A 347 7.06 0.91 -12.00
C ALA A 347 5.70 0.64 -11.31
N ILE A 348 5.68 0.52 -9.97
CA ILE A 348 4.44 0.23 -9.24
C ILE A 348 3.44 1.39 -9.31
N SER A 349 3.91 2.64 -9.34
CA SER A 349 3.05 3.82 -9.51
C SER A 349 2.31 3.76 -10.84
N CYS A 350 2.98 3.36 -11.91
CA CYS A 350 2.37 3.16 -13.23
C CYS A 350 1.43 1.94 -13.25
N ASN A 351 1.77 0.87 -12.54
CA ASN A 351 0.93 -0.33 -12.40
C ASN A 351 -0.45 -0.01 -11.83
N TYR A 352 -0.56 0.96 -10.93
CA TYR A 352 -1.86 1.39 -10.40
C TYR A 352 -2.81 1.89 -11.48
N ILE A 353 -2.33 2.54 -12.54
CA ILE A 353 -3.20 3.06 -13.61
C ILE A 353 -3.73 1.92 -14.49
N PHE A 354 -2.82 1.12 -15.06
CA PHE A 354 -3.21 0.05 -16.00
C PHE A 354 -3.90 -1.11 -15.26
N GLY A 355 -3.45 -1.46 -14.06
CA GLY A 355 -4.08 -2.48 -13.21
C GLY A 355 -5.51 -2.10 -12.84
N THR A 356 -5.75 -0.83 -12.50
CA THR A 356 -7.10 -0.33 -12.21
C THR A 356 -8.01 -0.36 -13.44
N LEU A 357 -7.49 0.02 -14.61
CA LEU A 357 -8.22 -0.05 -15.88
C LEU A 357 -8.64 -1.50 -16.20
N LEU A 358 -7.71 -2.44 -16.11
CA LEU A 358 -7.97 -3.87 -16.38
C LEU A 358 -8.93 -4.48 -15.35
N THR A 359 -8.84 -4.06 -14.08
CA THR A 359 -9.77 -4.46 -13.02
C THR A 359 -11.18 -3.93 -13.30
N ALA A 360 -11.29 -2.67 -13.71
CA ALA A 360 -12.57 -2.05 -14.10
C ALA A 360 -13.22 -2.76 -15.29
N ASN A 361 -12.40 -3.25 -16.22
CA ASN A 361 -12.85 -4.03 -17.37
C ASN A 361 -13.24 -5.48 -17.03
N GLY A 362 -12.93 -5.95 -15.83
CA GLY A 362 -13.15 -7.35 -15.44
C GLY A 362 -12.16 -8.34 -16.03
N SER A 363 -10.99 -7.90 -16.49
CA SER A 363 -9.95 -8.73 -17.12
C SER A 363 -9.19 -9.62 -16.12
N LEU A 364 -9.94 -10.21 -15.15
CA LEU A 364 -9.37 -10.95 -14.01
C LEU A 364 -8.54 -12.16 -14.43
N LYS A 365 -8.92 -12.86 -15.52
CA LYS A 365 -8.17 -14.02 -16.00
C LYS A 365 -6.73 -13.63 -16.41
N GLN A 366 -6.61 -12.56 -17.20
CA GLN A 366 -5.30 -12.06 -17.65
C GLN A 366 -4.47 -11.53 -16.48
N LEU A 367 -5.11 -10.79 -15.56
CA LEU A 367 -4.46 -10.29 -14.34
C LEU A 367 -3.98 -11.43 -13.43
N ASN A 368 -4.76 -12.52 -13.28
CA ASN A 368 -4.35 -13.68 -12.49
C ASN A 368 -3.17 -14.42 -13.12
N ILE A 369 -3.16 -14.61 -14.44
CA ILE A 369 -2.03 -15.22 -15.15
C ILE A 369 -0.77 -14.36 -14.99
N MET A 370 -0.88 -13.06 -15.20
CA MET A 370 0.22 -12.10 -15.00
C MET A 370 0.75 -12.15 -13.56
N ALA A 371 -0.15 -12.10 -12.56
CA ALA A 371 0.23 -12.14 -11.15
C ALA A 371 0.91 -13.45 -10.78
N PHE A 372 0.41 -14.59 -11.28
CA PHE A 372 1.05 -15.90 -11.09
C PHE A 372 2.47 -15.94 -11.68
N THR A 373 2.63 -15.45 -12.91
CA THR A 373 3.96 -15.35 -13.53
C THR A 373 4.87 -14.39 -12.75
N GLY A 374 4.34 -13.27 -12.27
CA GLY A 374 5.06 -12.32 -11.42
C GLY A 374 5.55 -12.95 -10.12
N VAL A 375 4.71 -13.75 -9.45
CA VAL A 375 5.11 -14.53 -8.25
C VAL A 375 6.26 -15.46 -8.58
N PHE A 376 6.16 -16.22 -9.68
CA PHE A 376 7.23 -17.13 -10.06
C PHE A 376 8.55 -16.40 -10.33
N ILE A 377 8.52 -15.29 -11.07
CA ILE A 377 9.71 -14.46 -11.35
C ILE A 377 10.31 -13.94 -10.05
N ASN A 378 9.47 -13.38 -9.15
CA ASN A 378 9.95 -12.80 -7.89
C ASN A 378 10.60 -13.88 -7.01
N LEU A 379 9.92 -14.99 -6.76
CA LEU A 379 10.45 -16.06 -5.91
C LEU A 379 11.73 -16.68 -6.51
N PHE A 380 11.77 -16.90 -7.84
CA PHE A 380 12.94 -17.44 -8.51
C PHE A 380 14.15 -16.50 -8.41
N LEU A 381 13.95 -15.20 -8.66
CA LEU A 381 15.03 -14.22 -8.53
C LEU A 381 15.49 -14.07 -7.08
N ASN A 382 14.56 -14.08 -6.12
CA ASN A 382 14.89 -14.03 -4.71
C ASN A 382 15.73 -15.24 -4.27
N MET A 383 15.42 -16.45 -4.73
CA MET A 383 16.20 -17.65 -4.43
C MET A 383 17.66 -17.55 -4.91
N ILE A 384 17.89 -16.84 -6.02
CA ILE A 384 19.23 -16.67 -6.58
C ILE A 384 19.96 -15.46 -5.97
N LEU A 385 19.26 -14.33 -5.83
CA LEU A 385 19.91 -13.06 -5.50
C LEU A 385 20.04 -12.81 -3.99
N ILE A 386 19.10 -13.27 -3.16
CA ILE A 386 19.17 -13.06 -1.71
C ILE A 386 20.40 -13.75 -1.09
N PRO A 387 20.77 -15.00 -1.44
CA PRO A 387 21.95 -15.63 -0.85
C PRO A 387 23.25 -14.86 -1.08
N GLU A 388 23.36 -14.15 -2.18
CA GLU A 388 24.56 -13.38 -2.54
C GLU A 388 24.49 -11.92 -2.09
N TYR A 389 23.38 -11.22 -2.42
CA TYR A 389 23.23 -9.77 -2.26
C TYR A 389 22.31 -9.35 -1.11
N GLY A 390 21.71 -10.29 -0.36
CA GLY A 390 20.83 -9.97 0.76
C GLY A 390 19.62 -9.11 0.36
N SER A 391 19.39 -8.04 1.12
CA SER A 391 18.30 -7.09 0.92
C SER A 391 18.37 -6.33 -0.41
N GLU A 392 19.59 -6.07 -0.91
CA GLU A 392 19.80 -5.45 -2.22
C GLU A 392 19.29 -6.36 -3.35
N GLY A 393 19.59 -7.67 -3.26
CA GLY A 393 19.10 -8.68 -4.21
C GLY A 393 17.59 -8.77 -4.26
N ALA A 394 16.93 -8.75 -3.10
CA ALA A 394 15.46 -8.77 -3.01
C ALA A 394 14.84 -7.49 -3.61
N ALA A 395 15.41 -6.32 -3.33
CA ALA A 395 14.94 -5.06 -3.87
C ALA A 395 15.07 -5.02 -5.41
N PHE A 396 16.15 -5.58 -5.96
CA PHE A 396 16.33 -5.72 -7.40
C PHE A 396 15.33 -6.73 -8.00
N ALA A 397 15.10 -7.87 -7.36
CA ALA A 397 14.07 -8.85 -7.78
C ALA A 397 12.67 -8.21 -7.82
N SER A 398 12.34 -7.40 -6.80
CA SER A 398 11.11 -6.61 -6.78
C SER A 398 11.02 -5.64 -7.96
N LEU A 399 12.09 -4.91 -8.30
CA LEU A 399 12.13 -4.02 -9.46
C LEU A 399 11.81 -4.77 -10.76
N ILE A 400 12.48 -5.89 -11.00
CA ILE A 400 12.26 -6.70 -12.22
C ILE A 400 10.81 -7.20 -12.28
N THR A 401 10.27 -7.66 -11.14
CA THR A 401 8.88 -8.12 -11.06
C THR A 401 7.88 -6.99 -11.35
N GLN A 402 8.11 -5.79 -10.82
CA GLN A 402 7.24 -4.64 -11.04
C GLN A 402 7.31 -4.14 -12.50
N LEU A 403 8.49 -4.17 -13.11
CA LEU A 403 8.66 -3.86 -14.55
C LEU A 403 7.94 -4.90 -15.42
N PHE A 404 8.11 -6.20 -15.14
CA PHE A 404 7.38 -7.27 -15.83
C PHE A 404 5.87 -7.05 -15.74
N THR A 405 5.36 -6.72 -14.54
CA THR A 405 3.94 -6.45 -14.30
C THR A 405 3.48 -5.24 -15.12
N LEU A 406 4.25 -4.15 -15.13
CA LEU A 406 3.95 -2.93 -15.89
C LEU A 406 3.85 -3.21 -17.39
N PHE A 407 4.87 -3.84 -17.97
CA PHE A 407 4.88 -4.15 -19.39
C PHE A 407 3.73 -5.11 -19.77
N SER A 408 3.47 -6.11 -18.94
CA SER A 408 2.34 -7.03 -19.13
C SER A 408 1.01 -6.30 -19.12
N GLN A 409 0.78 -5.40 -18.16
CA GLN A 409 -0.46 -4.62 -18.07
C GLN A 409 -0.62 -3.66 -19.26
N ILE A 410 0.45 -3.02 -19.71
CA ILE A 410 0.44 -2.17 -20.92
C ILE A 410 0.05 -3.00 -22.15
N ILE A 411 0.68 -4.18 -22.34
CA ILE A 411 0.40 -5.06 -23.49
C ILE A 411 -1.06 -5.55 -23.46
N ILE A 412 -1.56 -5.97 -22.30
CA ILE A 412 -2.94 -6.43 -22.15
C ILE A 412 -3.91 -5.28 -22.43
N SER A 413 -3.66 -4.09 -21.88
CA SER A 413 -4.46 -2.89 -22.12
C SER A 413 -4.45 -2.47 -23.59
N TYR A 414 -3.29 -2.51 -24.25
CA TYR A 414 -3.18 -2.25 -25.67
C TYR A 414 -4.04 -3.19 -26.52
N ARG A 415 -3.99 -4.49 -26.24
CA ARG A 415 -4.78 -5.50 -26.95
C ARG A 415 -6.29 -5.35 -26.74
N GLN A 416 -6.73 -4.90 -25.55
CA GLN A 416 -8.14 -4.80 -25.22
C GLN A 416 -8.78 -3.47 -25.64
N PHE A 417 -8.03 -2.36 -25.55
CA PHE A 417 -8.55 -1.02 -25.77
C PHE A 417 -7.99 -0.36 -27.06
N HIS A 418 -7.09 -1.06 -27.78
CA HIS A 418 -6.47 -0.57 -29.03
C HIS A 418 -5.81 0.81 -28.89
N PHE A 419 -5.08 1.03 -27.77
CA PHE A 419 -4.39 2.28 -27.50
C PHE A 419 -3.38 2.63 -28.59
N GLN A 420 -3.35 3.89 -29.01
CA GLN A 420 -2.26 4.41 -29.84
C GLN A 420 -1.08 4.78 -28.92
N LEU A 421 -0.07 3.91 -28.81
CA LEU A 421 1.08 4.08 -27.93
C LEU A 421 1.91 5.35 -28.23
N PHE A 422 1.92 5.82 -29.48
CA PHE A 422 2.77 6.93 -29.93
C PHE A 422 2.25 8.34 -29.64
N HIS A 423 1.04 8.49 -29.07
CA HIS A 423 0.47 9.81 -28.72
C HIS A 423 1.01 10.38 -27.39
N VAL A 424 1.90 9.69 -26.71
CA VAL A 424 2.30 10.04 -25.31
C VAL A 424 3.42 11.09 -25.24
N GLY A 425 3.97 11.54 -26.37
CA GLY A 425 5.12 12.45 -26.34
C GLY A 425 6.37 11.78 -25.73
N GLY A 426 6.72 10.59 -26.22
CA GLY A 426 7.82 9.79 -25.67
C GLY A 426 9.16 10.55 -25.59
N ILE A 427 9.45 11.39 -26.58
CA ILE A 427 10.64 12.25 -26.59
C ILE A 427 10.58 13.26 -25.45
N GLN A 428 9.40 13.84 -25.19
CA GLN A 428 9.21 14.83 -24.13
C GLN A 428 9.34 14.18 -22.73
N LEU A 429 8.83 12.95 -22.54
CA LEU A 429 9.02 12.20 -21.30
C LEU A 429 10.49 11.84 -21.08
N PHE A 430 11.20 11.43 -22.12
CA PHE A 430 12.62 11.12 -22.04
C PHE A 430 13.45 12.39 -21.73
N ALA A 431 13.17 13.50 -22.39
CA ALA A 431 13.79 14.79 -22.10
C ALA A 431 13.51 15.24 -20.66
N PHE A 432 12.29 15.03 -20.15
CA PHE A 432 11.92 15.33 -18.77
C PHE A 432 12.77 14.54 -17.78
N ILE A 433 12.93 13.22 -17.97
CA ILE A 433 13.77 12.37 -17.11
C ILE A 433 15.19 12.92 -17.07
N ILE A 434 15.80 13.14 -18.26
CA ILE A 434 17.18 13.61 -18.33
C ILE A 434 17.34 14.98 -17.65
N LEU A 435 16.49 15.94 -17.96
CA LEU A 435 16.57 17.29 -17.38
C LEU A 435 16.39 17.26 -15.86
N THR A 436 15.43 16.48 -15.36
CA THR A 436 15.17 16.38 -13.94
C THR A 436 16.33 15.70 -13.20
N CYS A 437 16.86 14.60 -13.73
CA CYS A 437 18.02 13.90 -13.16
C CYS A 437 19.28 14.76 -13.19
N LEU A 438 19.57 15.42 -14.30
CA LEU A 438 20.71 16.34 -14.41
C LEU A 438 20.61 17.50 -13.42
N THR A 439 19.42 18.09 -13.29
CA THR A 439 19.19 19.20 -12.36
C THR A 439 19.40 18.75 -10.91
N SER A 440 18.83 17.61 -10.54
CA SER A 440 18.98 17.08 -9.19
C SER A 440 20.45 16.77 -8.87
N TYR A 441 21.16 16.13 -9.81
CA TYR A 441 22.59 15.82 -9.66
C TYR A 441 23.44 17.10 -9.55
N THR A 442 23.17 18.11 -10.41
CA THR A 442 23.93 19.38 -10.38
C THR A 442 23.68 20.16 -9.10
N ILE A 443 22.44 20.21 -8.60
CA ILE A 443 22.10 20.89 -7.33
C ILE A 443 22.87 20.24 -6.17
N HIS A 444 22.91 18.91 -6.13
CA HIS A 444 23.60 18.17 -5.08
C HIS A 444 25.12 18.29 -5.20
N TYR A 445 25.70 18.04 -6.37
CA TYR A 445 27.16 18.02 -6.60
C TYR A 445 27.80 19.40 -6.42
N LEU A 446 27.14 20.48 -6.89
CA LEU A 446 27.65 21.84 -6.78
C LEU A 446 27.34 22.49 -5.43
N ASN A 447 26.65 21.79 -4.52
CA ASN A 447 26.20 22.31 -3.23
C ASN A 447 25.56 23.73 -3.33
N LEU A 448 24.77 23.95 -4.40
CA LEU A 448 24.28 25.27 -4.79
C LEU A 448 23.47 25.99 -3.69
N PHE A 449 22.85 25.24 -2.78
CA PHE A 449 21.96 25.79 -1.74
C PHE A 449 22.29 25.31 -0.33
N SER A 450 23.56 24.99 -0.04
CA SER A 450 24.02 24.49 1.26
C SER A 450 23.90 22.97 1.48
N THR A 451 24.53 22.49 2.56
CA THR A 451 24.52 21.11 3.03
C THR A 451 23.16 20.58 3.51
N ILE A 452 22.07 21.31 3.27
CA ILE A 452 20.74 20.97 3.79
C ILE A 452 19.94 20.16 2.75
N TRP A 453 19.92 18.86 2.91
CA TRP A 453 19.32 17.90 1.97
C TRP A 453 17.86 18.19 1.57
N TYR A 454 17.03 18.73 2.49
CA TYR A 454 15.62 19.02 2.16
C TYR A 454 15.45 20.20 1.19
N ILE A 455 16.40 21.14 1.14
CA ILE A 455 16.40 22.21 0.15
C ILE A 455 16.61 21.62 -1.25
N ASN A 456 17.51 20.63 -1.39
CA ASN A 456 17.75 19.94 -2.65
C ASN A 456 16.48 19.22 -3.15
N ILE A 457 15.69 18.62 -2.25
CA ILE A 457 14.39 18.03 -2.61
C ILE A 457 13.44 19.12 -3.13
N ILE A 458 13.23 20.18 -2.37
CA ILE A 458 12.27 21.25 -2.71
C ILE A 458 12.65 21.90 -4.04
N THR A 459 13.91 22.24 -4.23
CA THR A 459 14.38 22.87 -5.48
C THR A 459 14.24 21.94 -6.68
N THR A 460 14.59 20.67 -6.53
CA THR A 460 14.40 19.67 -7.61
C THR A 460 12.92 19.50 -7.96
N LEU A 461 12.03 19.45 -6.97
CA LEU A 461 10.59 19.37 -7.20
C LEU A 461 10.03 20.59 -7.92
N ILE A 462 10.47 21.81 -7.53
CA ILE A 462 10.03 23.06 -8.18
C ILE A 462 10.54 23.12 -9.63
N VAL A 463 11.84 22.92 -9.84
CA VAL A 463 12.45 23.02 -11.18
C VAL A 463 11.91 21.93 -12.10
N GLY A 464 11.79 20.70 -11.62
CA GLY A 464 11.18 19.62 -12.39
C GLY A 464 9.69 19.86 -12.67
N GLY A 465 8.95 20.47 -11.74
CA GLY A 465 7.59 20.95 -11.99
C GLY A 465 7.53 21.94 -13.15
N VAL A 466 8.44 22.89 -13.17
CA VAL A 466 8.58 23.87 -14.27
C VAL A 466 8.90 23.15 -15.60
N PHE A 467 9.82 22.19 -15.62
CA PHE A 467 10.09 21.40 -16.83
C PHE A 467 8.87 20.66 -17.34
N SER A 468 8.03 20.12 -16.47
CA SER A 468 6.79 19.45 -16.87
C SER A 468 5.83 20.36 -17.63
N LEU A 469 5.80 21.65 -17.26
CA LEU A 469 5.00 22.68 -17.93
C LEU A 469 5.65 23.15 -19.25
N ILE A 470 6.96 23.40 -19.27
CA ILE A 470 7.71 23.83 -20.47
C ILE A 470 7.60 22.77 -21.56
N LEU A 471 7.79 21.50 -21.21
CA LEU A 471 7.68 20.35 -22.13
C LEU A 471 6.24 20.02 -22.50
N ARG A 472 5.26 20.77 -21.99
CA ARG A 472 3.81 20.56 -22.24
C ARG A 472 3.34 19.14 -21.93
N LEU A 473 3.99 18.47 -20.98
CA LEU A 473 3.58 17.13 -20.53
C LEU A 473 2.27 17.18 -19.76
N VAL A 474 2.04 18.26 -19.04
CA VAL A 474 0.81 18.54 -18.30
C VAL A 474 0.39 19.98 -18.60
N SER A 475 -0.88 20.21 -18.91
CA SER A 475 -1.45 21.54 -18.94
C SER A 475 -2.31 21.76 -17.68
N ILE A 476 -2.31 22.98 -17.17
CA ILE A 476 -3.17 23.38 -16.05
C ILE A 476 -4.65 23.08 -16.38
N LYS A 477 -5.05 23.24 -17.66
CA LYS A 477 -6.40 22.90 -18.14
C LYS A 477 -6.71 21.39 -18.04
N ASP A 478 -5.72 20.50 -18.21
CA ASP A 478 -5.92 19.06 -18.12
C ASP A 478 -6.12 18.61 -16.67
N ILE A 479 -5.41 19.24 -15.73
CA ILE A 479 -5.62 19.02 -14.28
C ILE A 479 -7.04 19.46 -13.90
N PHE A 480 -7.46 20.66 -14.33
CA PHE A 480 -8.83 21.13 -14.10
C PHE A 480 -9.89 20.27 -14.79
N LYS A 481 -9.62 19.69 -15.95
CA LYS A 481 -10.53 18.75 -16.61
C LYS A 481 -10.73 17.46 -15.79
N LEU A 482 -9.66 16.89 -15.22
CA LEU A 482 -9.79 15.73 -14.30
C LEU A 482 -10.65 16.06 -13.08
N VAL A 483 -10.45 17.22 -12.48
CA VAL A 483 -11.25 17.68 -11.34
C VAL A 483 -12.69 18.00 -11.75
N LYS A 484 -12.91 18.59 -12.93
CA LYS A 484 -14.22 19.03 -13.41
C LYS A 484 -15.01 17.90 -14.08
N SER A 485 -14.38 16.94 -14.74
CA SER A 485 -15.05 15.72 -15.23
C SER A 485 -15.66 14.95 -14.06
N HIS A 486 -14.96 14.92 -12.93
CA HIS A 486 -15.50 14.38 -11.66
C HIS A 486 -16.71 15.19 -11.13
N GLN A 487 -16.80 16.49 -11.41
CA GLN A 487 -17.96 17.30 -11.04
C GLN A 487 -19.15 17.15 -12.01
N ASN A 488 -18.89 17.03 -13.30
CA ASN A 488 -19.94 16.94 -14.32
C ASN A 488 -20.45 15.50 -14.55
N GLU A 489 -19.64 14.47 -14.32
CA GLU A 489 -20.03 13.07 -14.48
C GLU A 489 -20.76 12.49 -13.24
N LEU A 490 -20.73 13.21 -12.13
CA LEU A 490 -21.55 12.94 -10.93
C LEU A 490 -22.89 13.73 -10.96
N ILE A 491 -23.17 14.46 -12.02
CA ILE A 491 -24.46 15.08 -12.33
C ILE A 491 -25.24 14.21 -13.31
#